data_6d33e659927e592b369e5c6e52f79395
#
_entry.id   6d33e659927e592b369e5c6e52f79395
#
_cell.length_a   1.000
_cell.length_b   1.000
_cell.length_c   1.000
_cell.angle_alpha   90.00
_cell.angle_beta   90.00
_cell.angle_gamma   90.00
#
_symmetry.space_group_name_H-M   'P 1'
#
loop_
_entity.id
_entity.type
_entity.pdbx_description
1 polymer ?
#
loop_
_entity_poly.entity_id
_entity_poly.type
_entity_poly.pdbx_seq_one_letter_code
_entity_poly.pdbx_strand_id
1 'polypeptide(L)'
;MYSLYFTSYALIHCGEYEVANLQLDELIPLATEKNAAQWRGGGMMHRGAIQALTGKASDAVTMIPSGIAAWQSSGSVVFVPWYVSHMARAKAELGQFAEAWQHIKEALIAMETTGEAWCASDVHCAAGEIALLEPAPDVAKAEKHLVRALEIARAQQARSWELRAATSLAKLWRERGKGDEARELLVPVYDWFTEGFNTHDLREAKTLVDLLR
;
A
#
# COMPACT_ATOMS: atom_id res chain seq x y z
N MET A 1 4.36 -22.99 -6.02
CA MET A 1 4.17 -21.59 -6.54
C MET A 1 2.91 -20.92 -5.98
N TYR A 2 1.73 -21.52 -6.10
CA TYR A 2 0.48 -20.91 -5.57
C TYR A 2 0.58 -20.56 -4.07
N SER A 3 1.00 -21.52 -3.24
CA SER A 3 1.17 -21.31 -1.80
C SER A 3 2.18 -20.18 -1.50
N LEU A 4 3.37 -20.21 -2.12
CA LEU A 4 4.40 -19.19 -1.94
C LEU A 4 3.90 -17.78 -2.31
N TYR A 5 3.15 -17.65 -3.41
CA TYR A 5 2.57 -16.39 -3.85
C TYR A 5 1.58 -15.85 -2.82
N PHE A 6 0.56 -16.63 -2.43
CA PHE A 6 -0.46 -16.13 -1.50
C PHE A 6 0.05 -15.97 -0.07
N THR A 7 1.04 -16.78 0.35
CA THR A 7 1.70 -16.57 1.65
C THR A 7 2.51 -15.27 1.64
N SER A 8 3.32 -15.01 0.61
CA SER A 8 4.06 -13.74 0.50
C SER A 8 3.10 -12.54 0.41
N TYR A 9 1.97 -12.66 -0.28
CA TYR A 9 0.94 -11.64 -0.34
C TYR A 9 0.38 -11.29 1.05
N ALA A 10 -0.05 -12.30 1.81
CA ALA A 10 -0.54 -12.11 3.17
C ALA A 10 0.51 -11.47 4.09
N LEU A 11 1.77 -11.94 4.02
CA LEU A 11 2.88 -11.41 4.80
C LEU A 11 3.16 -9.94 4.49
N ILE A 12 3.06 -9.52 3.23
CA ILE A 12 3.22 -8.10 2.84
C ILE A 12 2.14 -7.26 3.50
N HIS A 13 0.89 -7.72 3.49
CA HIS A 13 -0.20 -7.00 4.13
C HIS A 13 -0.10 -6.94 5.65
N CYS A 14 0.62 -7.88 6.27
CA CYS A 14 0.96 -7.88 7.70
C CYS A 14 2.23 -7.06 8.02
N GLY A 15 2.95 -6.54 7.01
CA GLY A 15 4.22 -5.84 7.20
C GLY A 15 5.41 -6.75 7.53
N GLU A 16 5.27 -8.06 7.33
CA GLU A 16 6.31 -9.07 7.57
C GLU A 16 7.21 -9.24 6.33
N TYR A 17 7.86 -8.13 5.93
CA TYR A 17 8.57 -8.02 4.65
C TYR A 17 9.77 -8.96 4.53
N GLU A 18 10.48 -9.21 5.63
CA GLU A 18 11.63 -10.13 5.63
C GLU A 18 11.17 -11.56 5.34
N VAL A 19 10.12 -12.02 6.03
CA VAL A 19 9.57 -13.36 5.82
C VAL A 19 8.92 -13.48 4.44
N ALA A 20 8.26 -12.42 3.96
CA ALA A 20 7.73 -12.38 2.60
C ALA A 20 8.85 -12.53 1.56
N ASN A 21 9.99 -11.88 1.74
CA ASN A 21 11.14 -12.02 0.83
C ASN A 21 11.69 -13.44 0.78
N LEU A 22 11.72 -14.18 1.90
CA LEU A 22 12.11 -15.60 1.88
C LEU A 22 11.20 -16.45 0.98
N GLN A 23 9.88 -16.20 1.00
CA GLN A 23 8.93 -16.87 0.11
C GLN A 23 9.19 -16.51 -1.37
N LEU A 24 9.58 -15.26 -1.63
CA LEU A 24 9.87 -14.77 -2.98
C LEU A 24 11.23 -15.29 -3.50
N ASP A 25 12.19 -15.51 -2.62
CA ASP A 25 13.49 -16.11 -2.97
C ASP A 25 13.34 -17.57 -3.45
N GLU A 26 12.28 -18.24 -3.03
CA GLU A 26 11.91 -19.56 -3.54
C GLU A 26 10.99 -19.46 -4.77
N LEU A 27 9.98 -18.59 -4.74
CA LEU A 27 8.98 -18.48 -5.78
C LEU A 27 9.56 -18.08 -7.14
N ILE A 28 10.38 -17.02 -7.18
CA ILE A 28 10.84 -16.43 -8.44
C ILE A 28 11.75 -17.38 -9.21
N PRO A 29 12.78 -18.01 -8.59
CA PRO A 29 13.60 -19.01 -9.27
C PRO A 29 12.79 -20.24 -9.72
N LEU A 30 11.91 -20.78 -8.87
CA LEU A 30 11.06 -21.92 -9.20
C LEU A 30 10.14 -21.60 -10.41
N ALA A 31 9.52 -20.42 -10.42
CA ALA A 31 8.67 -19.98 -11.52
C ALA A 31 9.48 -19.78 -12.83
N THR A 32 10.73 -19.35 -12.71
CA THR A 32 11.64 -19.19 -13.85
C THR A 32 12.03 -20.56 -14.41
N GLU A 33 12.44 -21.51 -13.56
CA GLU A 33 12.78 -22.89 -13.96
C GLU A 33 11.61 -23.58 -14.68
N LYS A 34 10.39 -23.38 -14.19
CA LYS A 34 9.17 -24.00 -14.75
C LYS A 34 8.55 -23.20 -15.89
N ASN A 35 9.17 -22.11 -16.38
CA ASN A 35 8.63 -21.21 -17.39
C ASN A 35 7.22 -20.67 -17.05
N ALA A 36 6.93 -20.51 -15.77
CA ALA A 36 5.64 -20.07 -15.26
C ALA A 36 5.57 -18.54 -15.15
N ALA A 37 5.38 -17.86 -16.29
CA ALA A 37 5.45 -16.39 -16.42
C ALA A 37 4.56 -15.67 -15.41
N GLN A 38 3.33 -16.15 -15.19
CA GLN A 38 2.40 -15.55 -14.23
C GLN A 38 2.97 -15.53 -12.81
N TRP A 39 3.46 -16.67 -12.30
CA TRP A 39 4.00 -16.74 -10.94
C TRP A 39 5.30 -15.96 -10.78
N ARG A 40 6.13 -15.93 -11.83
CA ARG A 40 7.33 -15.11 -11.86
C ARG A 40 6.94 -13.62 -11.81
N GLY A 41 5.99 -13.19 -12.63
CA GLY A 41 5.48 -11.82 -12.65
C GLY A 41 4.89 -11.42 -11.31
N GLY A 42 4.04 -12.27 -10.72
CA GLY A 42 3.47 -12.06 -9.39
C GLY A 42 4.53 -11.90 -8.31
N GLY A 43 5.54 -12.77 -8.29
CA GLY A 43 6.66 -12.67 -7.36
C GLY A 43 7.47 -11.37 -7.52
N MET A 44 7.68 -10.93 -8.76
CA MET A 44 8.35 -9.66 -9.05
C MET A 44 7.52 -8.46 -8.58
N MET A 45 6.20 -8.48 -8.79
CA MET A 45 5.29 -7.43 -8.29
C MET A 45 5.31 -7.36 -6.76
N HIS A 46 5.25 -8.51 -6.06
CA HIS A 46 5.36 -8.56 -4.59
C HIS A 46 6.67 -7.96 -4.11
N ARG A 47 7.80 -8.38 -4.69
CA ARG A 47 9.12 -7.86 -4.32
C ARG A 47 9.22 -6.36 -4.59
N GLY A 48 8.72 -5.88 -5.72
CA GLY A 48 8.67 -4.47 -6.04
C GLY A 48 7.82 -3.65 -5.06
N ALA A 49 6.67 -4.19 -4.62
CA ALA A 49 5.85 -3.56 -3.58
C ALA A 49 6.61 -3.47 -2.24
N ILE A 50 7.31 -4.55 -1.82
CA ILE A 50 8.17 -4.51 -0.63
C ILE A 50 9.27 -3.45 -0.78
N GLN A 51 9.91 -3.33 -1.93
CA GLN A 51 10.92 -2.31 -2.17
C GLN A 51 10.34 -0.90 -2.02
N ALA A 52 9.15 -0.63 -2.58
CA ALA A 52 8.46 0.64 -2.40
C ALA A 52 8.12 0.93 -0.93
N LEU A 53 7.65 -0.08 -0.19
CA LEU A 53 7.30 0.04 1.23
C LEU A 53 8.49 0.17 2.19
N THR A 54 9.70 -0.17 1.72
CA THR A 54 10.94 -0.15 2.53
C THR A 54 11.95 0.91 2.08
N GLY A 55 11.50 1.93 1.32
CA GLY A 55 12.33 3.07 0.90
C GLY A 55 13.36 2.74 -0.18
N LYS A 56 13.18 1.66 -0.92
CA LYS A 56 14.03 1.27 -2.06
C LYS A 56 13.33 1.60 -3.39
N ALA A 57 12.94 2.86 -3.53
CA ALA A 57 12.12 3.34 -4.65
C ALA A 57 12.73 3.03 -6.03
N SER A 58 14.06 3.17 -6.19
CA SER A 58 14.75 2.88 -7.44
C SER A 58 14.59 1.43 -7.91
N ASP A 59 14.58 0.47 -6.98
CA ASP A 59 14.37 -0.94 -7.29
C ASP A 59 12.90 -1.21 -7.64
N ALA A 60 11.97 -0.59 -6.89
CA ALA A 60 10.55 -0.72 -7.09
C ALA A 60 10.12 -0.28 -8.50
N VAL A 61 10.57 0.89 -8.96
CA VAL A 61 10.21 1.44 -10.30
C VAL A 61 10.72 0.62 -11.46
N THR A 62 11.70 -0.25 -11.24
CA THR A 62 12.21 -1.18 -12.24
C THR A 62 11.47 -2.51 -12.20
N MET A 63 11.20 -3.00 -11.00
CA MET A 63 10.68 -4.35 -10.78
C MET A 63 9.18 -4.46 -11.00
N ILE A 64 8.39 -3.49 -10.52
CA ILE A 64 6.92 -3.52 -10.64
C ILE A 64 6.47 -3.60 -12.11
N PRO A 65 6.92 -2.72 -13.04
CA PRO A 65 6.50 -2.80 -14.44
C PRO A 65 6.85 -4.11 -15.12
N SER A 66 8.04 -4.64 -14.84
CA SER A 66 8.49 -5.93 -15.39
C SER A 66 7.61 -7.08 -14.88
N GLY A 67 7.22 -7.02 -13.59
CA GLY A 67 6.30 -7.97 -12.99
C GLY A 67 4.90 -7.90 -13.60
N ILE A 68 4.36 -6.68 -13.75
CA ILE A 68 3.04 -6.44 -14.37
C ILE A 68 3.01 -6.96 -15.82
N ALA A 69 4.04 -6.66 -16.62
CA ALA A 69 4.13 -7.14 -18.00
C ALA A 69 4.11 -8.68 -18.07
N ALA A 70 4.88 -9.36 -17.21
CA ALA A 70 4.89 -10.81 -17.14
C ALA A 70 3.56 -11.39 -16.64
N TRP A 71 2.89 -10.74 -15.67
CA TRP A 71 1.57 -11.11 -15.17
C TRP A 71 0.51 -11.01 -16.26
N GLN A 72 0.47 -9.87 -16.96
CA GLN A 72 -0.48 -9.61 -18.04
C GLN A 72 -0.27 -10.49 -19.26
N SER A 73 0.97 -10.92 -19.54
CA SER A 73 1.25 -11.85 -20.64
C SER A 73 0.57 -13.21 -20.49
N SER A 74 0.15 -13.56 -19.28
CA SER A 74 -0.67 -14.75 -18.99
C SER A 74 -2.18 -14.54 -19.15
N GLY A 75 -2.62 -13.33 -19.53
CA GLY A 75 -4.03 -12.93 -19.60
C GLY A 75 -4.63 -12.45 -18.29
N SER A 76 -3.83 -12.36 -17.22
CA SER A 76 -4.31 -11.91 -15.91
C SER A 76 -4.19 -10.40 -15.77
N VAL A 77 -5.23 -9.75 -15.26
CA VAL A 77 -5.25 -8.30 -14.98
C VAL A 77 -5.54 -7.98 -13.51
N VAL A 78 -5.90 -8.99 -12.72
CA VAL A 78 -6.25 -8.81 -11.31
C VAL A 78 -5.04 -8.38 -10.48
N PHE A 79 -5.29 -7.65 -9.38
CA PHE A 79 -4.31 -7.10 -8.45
C PHE A 79 -3.44 -5.95 -9.00
N VAL A 80 -3.42 -5.69 -10.30
CA VAL A 80 -2.59 -4.67 -10.93
C VAL A 80 -2.77 -3.27 -10.32
N PRO A 81 -4.00 -2.78 -10.01
CA PRO A 81 -4.20 -1.46 -9.43
C PRO A 81 -3.42 -1.23 -8.14
N TRP A 82 -3.32 -2.25 -7.28
CA TRP A 82 -2.58 -2.17 -6.03
C TRP A 82 -1.06 -1.97 -6.27
N TYR A 83 -0.47 -2.71 -7.20
CA TYR A 83 0.96 -2.53 -7.52
C TYR A 83 1.25 -1.20 -8.21
N VAL A 84 0.32 -0.70 -9.02
CA VAL A 84 0.43 0.63 -9.64
C VAL A 84 0.42 1.72 -8.56
N SER A 85 -0.33 1.57 -7.45
CA SER A 85 -0.27 2.53 -6.35
C SER A 85 1.08 2.51 -5.62
N HIS A 86 1.73 1.35 -5.48
CA HIS A 86 3.10 1.28 -4.95
C HIS A 86 4.14 1.87 -5.91
N MET A 87 3.92 1.73 -7.23
CA MET A 87 4.70 2.43 -8.23
C MET A 87 4.59 3.95 -8.07
N ALA A 88 3.37 4.45 -7.80
CA ALA A 88 3.13 5.87 -7.54
C ALA A 88 3.90 6.36 -6.30
N ARG A 89 3.87 5.61 -5.19
CA ARG A 89 4.66 5.92 -3.99
C ARG A 89 6.15 6.01 -4.31
N ALA A 90 6.70 4.99 -4.98
CA ALA A 90 8.10 4.95 -5.35
C ALA A 90 8.51 6.12 -6.26
N LYS A 91 7.66 6.50 -7.22
CA LYS A 91 7.88 7.68 -8.08
C LYS A 91 7.90 8.98 -7.28
N ALA A 92 7.01 9.14 -6.30
CA ALA A 92 7.00 10.31 -5.43
C ALA A 92 8.25 10.42 -4.55
N GLU A 93 8.73 9.30 -3.99
CA GLU A 93 9.99 9.24 -3.23
C GLU A 93 11.20 9.65 -4.08
N LEU A 94 11.17 9.38 -5.38
CA LEU A 94 12.19 9.82 -6.34
C LEU A 94 11.99 11.27 -6.83
N GLY A 95 11.01 12.01 -6.30
CA GLY A 95 10.69 13.36 -6.71
C GLY A 95 9.95 13.47 -8.05
N GLN A 96 9.49 12.35 -8.61
CA GLN A 96 8.80 12.27 -9.90
C GLN A 96 7.28 12.40 -9.72
N PHE A 97 6.83 13.53 -9.17
CA PHE A 97 5.43 13.73 -8.73
C PHE A 97 4.43 13.67 -9.89
N ALA A 98 4.76 14.19 -11.07
CA ALA A 98 3.87 14.13 -12.24
C ALA A 98 3.58 12.68 -12.64
N GLU A 99 4.59 11.80 -12.63
CA GLU A 99 4.46 10.39 -12.92
C GLU A 99 3.72 9.67 -11.78
N ALA A 100 3.99 10.03 -10.51
CA ALA A 100 3.28 9.48 -9.36
C ALA A 100 1.76 9.72 -9.46
N TRP A 101 1.34 10.94 -9.78
CA TRP A 101 -0.08 11.27 -9.99
C TRP A 101 -0.69 10.57 -11.19
N GLN A 102 0.08 10.40 -12.27
CA GLN A 102 -0.37 9.62 -13.42
C GLN A 102 -0.67 8.17 -13.01
N HIS A 103 0.21 7.53 -12.23
CA HIS A 103 -0.02 6.16 -11.74
C HIS A 103 -1.21 6.07 -10.76
N ILE A 104 -1.43 7.05 -9.89
CA ILE A 104 -2.66 7.09 -9.07
C ILE A 104 -3.91 7.12 -9.97
N LYS A 105 -3.91 7.96 -10.99
CA LYS A 105 -5.02 8.03 -11.96
C LYS A 105 -5.22 6.70 -12.68
N GLU A 106 -4.15 6.07 -13.14
CA GLU A 106 -4.19 4.75 -13.80
C GLU A 106 -4.77 3.67 -12.88
N ALA A 107 -4.34 3.63 -11.61
CA ALA A 107 -4.89 2.68 -10.62
C ALA A 107 -6.40 2.88 -10.43
N LEU A 108 -6.86 4.12 -10.28
CA LEU A 108 -8.30 4.44 -10.11
C LEU A 108 -9.12 4.04 -11.34
N ILE A 109 -8.65 4.36 -12.56
CA ILE A 109 -9.32 3.97 -13.81
C ILE A 109 -9.35 2.44 -13.96
N ALA A 110 -8.25 1.76 -13.64
CA ALA A 110 -8.19 0.31 -13.72
C ALA A 110 -9.18 -0.35 -12.76
N MET A 111 -9.33 0.17 -11.54
CA MET A 111 -10.33 -0.31 -10.57
C MET A 111 -11.76 -0.12 -11.07
N GLU A 112 -12.08 1.03 -11.66
CA GLU A 112 -13.40 1.29 -12.25
C GLU A 112 -13.68 0.33 -13.42
N THR A 113 -12.69 0.10 -14.27
CA THR A 113 -12.81 -0.74 -15.47
C THR A 113 -12.98 -2.22 -15.14
N THR A 114 -12.25 -2.71 -14.12
CA THR A 114 -12.25 -4.13 -13.74
C THR A 114 -13.28 -4.46 -12.66
N GLY A 115 -13.85 -3.46 -11.98
CA GLY A 115 -14.68 -3.64 -10.79
C GLY A 115 -13.87 -4.03 -9.54
N GLU A 116 -12.55 -3.93 -9.60
CA GLU A 116 -11.62 -4.37 -8.54
C GLU A 116 -11.45 -3.28 -7.48
N ALA A 117 -12.35 -3.23 -6.51
CA ALA A 117 -12.40 -2.15 -5.51
C ALA A 117 -11.73 -2.47 -4.16
N TRP A 118 -11.22 -3.69 -3.97
CA TRP A 118 -10.67 -4.13 -2.67
C TRP A 118 -9.50 -3.26 -2.17
N CYS A 119 -8.66 -2.74 -3.06
CA CYS A 119 -7.49 -1.92 -2.72
C CYS A 119 -7.76 -0.40 -2.74
N ALA A 120 -9.02 0.02 -2.95
CA ALA A 120 -9.36 1.43 -3.15
C ALA A 120 -8.94 2.31 -1.97
N SER A 121 -9.07 1.82 -0.74
CA SER A 121 -8.59 2.54 0.45
C SER A 121 -7.09 2.81 0.39
N ASP A 122 -6.26 1.80 0.03
CA ASP A 122 -4.80 1.96 -0.05
C ASP A 122 -4.35 2.87 -1.18
N VAL A 123 -5.03 2.81 -2.35
CA VAL A 123 -4.78 3.75 -3.46
C VAL A 123 -5.03 5.20 -3.02
N HIS A 124 -6.10 5.45 -2.25
CA HIS A 124 -6.37 6.76 -1.70
C HIS A 124 -5.38 7.15 -0.59
N CYS A 125 -4.92 6.23 0.26
CA CYS A 125 -3.84 6.49 1.20
C CYS A 125 -2.57 6.93 0.46
N ALA A 126 -2.17 6.20 -0.59
CA ALA A 126 -1.02 6.57 -1.42
C ALA A 126 -1.16 7.98 -2.00
N ALA A 127 -2.34 8.33 -2.52
CA ALA A 127 -2.61 9.65 -3.05
C ALA A 127 -2.49 10.76 -1.99
N GLY A 128 -2.96 10.50 -0.77
CA GLY A 128 -2.81 11.42 0.36
C GLY A 128 -1.35 11.62 0.76
N GLU A 129 -0.59 10.55 0.86
CA GLU A 129 0.84 10.57 1.19
C GLU A 129 1.66 11.30 0.12
N ILE A 130 1.38 11.06 -1.17
CA ILE A 130 2.03 11.76 -2.29
C ILE A 130 1.79 13.26 -2.22
N ALA A 131 0.56 13.70 -1.91
CA ALA A 131 0.23 15.12 -1.79
C ALA A 131 1.01 15.81 -0.66
N LEU A 132 1.39 15.08 0.39
CA LEU A 132 2.21 15.59 1.50
C LEU A 132 3.71 15.61 1.18
N LEU A 133 4.17 14.74 0.27
CA LEU A 133 5.57 14.64 -0.14
C LEU A 133 5.97 15.70 -1.17
N GLU A 134 5.02 16.35 -1.82
CA GLU A 134 5.32 17.40 -2.81
C GLU A 134 6.14 18.54 -2.20
N PRO A 135 7.04 19.21 -2.96
CA PRO A 135 7.83 20.36 -2.48
C PRO A 135 6.99 21.51 -1.91
N ALA A 136 5.74 21.63 -2.38
CA ALA A 136 4.70 22.48 -1.81
C ALA A 136 3.51 21.59 -1.42
N PRO A 137 3.49 21.05 -0.20
CA PRO A 137 2.51 20.06 0.22
C PRO A 137 1.05 20.59 0.09
N ASP A 138 0.23 19.86 -0.66
CA ASP A 138 -1.20 20.15 -0.76
C ASP A 138 -1.96 19.40 0.34
N VAL A 139 -1.99 20.03 1.51
CA VAL A 139 -2.63 19.48 2.71
C VAL A 139 -4.12 19.23 2.52
N ALA A 140 -4.83 20.13 1.80
CA ALA A 140 -6.26 19.97 1.57
C ALA A 140 -6.56 18.75 0.68
N LYS A 141 -5.73 18.54 -0.34
CA LYS A 141 -5.80 17.38 -1.22
C LYS A 141 -5.45 16.10 -0.46
N ALA A 142 -4.40 16.14 0.38
CA ALA A 142 -4.02 15.02 1.23
C ALA A 142 -5.15 14.60 2.17
N GLU A 143 -5.70 15.55 2.93
CA GLU A 143 -6.81 15.30 3.85
C GLU A 143 -8.02 14.71 3.12
N LYS A 144 -8.40 15.26 1.97
CA LYS A 144 -9.49 14.74 1.14
C LYS A 144 -9.28 13.28 0.74
N HIS A 145 -8.08 12.90 0.32
CA HIS A 145 -7.77 11.53 -0.06
C HIS A 145 -7.76 10.59 1.15
N LEU A 146 -7.18 11.00 2.29
CA LEU A 146 -7.13 10.19 3.50
C LEU A 146 -8.53 9.98 4.11
N VAL A 147 -9.39 11.01 4.11
CA VAL A 147 -10.80 10.87 4.51
C VAL A 147 -11.51 9.87 3.59
N ARG A 148 -11.29 9.98 2.28
CA ARG A 148 -11.88 9.03 1.32
C ARG A 148 -11.41 7.59 1.54
N ALA A 149 -10.12 7.41 1.83
CA ALA A 149 -9.57 6.09 2.18
C ALA A 149 -10.26 5.48 3.41
N LEU A 150 -10.46 6.29 4.44
CA LEU A 150 -11.14 5.89 5.68
C LEU A 150 -12.61 5.51 5.43
N GLU A 151 -13.35 6.31 4.67
CA GLU A 151 -14.74 6.01 4.28
C GLU A 151 -14.86 4.67 3.57
N ILE A 152 -13.96 4.42 2.59
CA ILE A 152 -13.95 3.17 1.82
C ILE A 152 -13.64 1.99 2.74
N ALA A 153 -12.60 2.07 3.57
CA ALA A 153 -12.22 1.01 4.49
C ALA A 153 -13.37 0.66 5.45
N ARG A 154 -14.08 1.66 5.97
CA ARG A 154 -15.27 1.47 6.81
C ARG A 154 -16.42 0.80 6.07
N ALA A 155 -16.72 1.25 4.87
CA ALA A 155 -17.76 0.66 4.02
C ALA A 155 -17.46 -0.80 3.68
N GLN A 156 -16.19 -1.14 3.49
CA GLN A 156 -15.70 -2.51 3.24
C GLN A 156 -15.54 -3.35 4.51
N GLN A 157 -15.68 -2.76 5.70
CA GLN A 157 -15.36 -3.37 7.00
C GLN A 157 -13.92 -3.91 7.05
N ALA A 158 -13.00 -3.27 6.33
CA ALA A 158 -11.61 -3.66 6.17
C ALA A 158 -10.74 -3.03 7.27
N ARG A 159 -10.70 -3.64 8.46
CA ARG A 159 -10.11 -3.07 9.68
C ARG A 159 -8.65 -2.68 9.55
N SER A 160 -7.83 -3.46 8.85
CA SER A 160 -6.42 -3.11 8.62
C SER A 160 -6.28 -1.86 7.73
N TRP A 161 -7.12 -1.74 6.70
CA TRP A 161 -7.16 -0.53 5.86
C TRP A 161 -7.70 0.68 6.62
N GLU A 162 -8.71 0.47 7.48
CA GLU A 162 -9.22 1.53 8.37
C GLU A 162 -8.13 2.04 9.31
N LEU A 163 -7.34 1.14 9.91
CA LEU A 163 -6.21 1.51 10.78
C LEU A 163 -5.16 2.33 10.04
N ARG A 164 -4.75 1.92 8.84
CA ARG A 164 -3.77 2.66 8.02
C ARG A 164 -4.27 4.06 7.67
N ALA A 165 -5.51 4.15 7.16
CA ALA A 165 -6.11 5.43 6.80
C ALA A 165 -6.27 6.36 8.02
N ALA A 166 -6.74 5.82 9.14
CA ALA A 166 -6.88 6.56 10.40
C ALA A 166 -5.52 7.02 10.94
N THR A 167 -4.48 6.19 10.86
CA THR A 167 -3.12 6.54 11.30
C THR A 167 -2.54 7.68 10.46
N SER A 168 -2.63 7.61 9.13
CA SER A 168 -2.15 8.66 8.24
C SER A 168 -2.91 9.98 8.44
N LEU A 169 -4.24 9.91 8.60
CA LEU A 169 -5.07 11.09 8.83
C LEU A 169 -4.81 11.72 10.21
N ALA A 170 -4.67 10.88 11.25
CA ALA A 170 -4.36 11.35 12.60
C ALA A 170 -2.98 12.01 12.69
N LYS A 171 -1.96 11.50 11.98
CA LYS A 171 -0.66 12.17 11.84
C LYS A 171 -0.81 13.56 11.26
N LEU A 172 -1.52 13.68 10.14
CA LEU A 172 -1.78 14.94 9.48
C LEU A 172 -2.49 15.93 10.40
N TRP A 173 -3.53 15.49 11.10
CA TRP A 173 -4.29 16.34 12.03
C TRP A 173 -3.46 16.78 13.22
N ARG A 174 -2.66 15.89 13.81
CA ARG A 174 -1.76 16.24 14.91
C ARG A 174 -0.75 17.33 14.50
N GLU A 175 -0.14 17.20 13.33
CA GLU A 175 0.81 18.20 12.80
C GLU A 175 0.17 19.56 12.57
N ARG A 176 -1.15 19.59 12.41
CA ARG A 176 -1.95 20.81 12.25
C ARG A 176 -2.56 21.34 13.56
N GLY A 177 -2.16 20.81 14.70
CA GLY A 177 -2.67 21.21 16.00
C GLY A 177 -4.06 20.68 16.34
N LYS A 178 -4.59 19.72 15.57
CA LYS A 178 -5.86 19.04 15.81
C LYS A 178 -5.63 17.71 16.57
N GLY A 179 -4.98 17.80 17.74
CA GLY A 179 -4.61 16.60 18.51
C GLY A 179 -5.80 15.86 19.09
N ASP A 180 -6.83 16.58 19.51
CA ASP A 180 -8.04 15.95 20.06
C ASP A 180 -8.82 15.18 19.00
N GLU A 181 -9.01 15.76 17.80
CA GLU A 181 -9.67 15.11 16.68
C GLU A 181 -8.86 13.87 16.21
N ALA A 182 -7.53 13.97 16.19
CA ALA A 182 -6.65 12.85 15.86
C ALA A 182 -6.80 11.70 16.87
N ARG A 183 -6.88 12.01 18.16
CA ARG A 183 -7.10 11.05 19.23
C ARG A 183 -8.48 10.38 19.13
N GLU A 184 -9.54 11.18 18.96
CA GLU A 184 -10.92 10.69 18.82
C GLU A 184 -11.08 9.77 17.60
N LEU A 185 -10.30 10.01 16.53
CA LEU A 185 -10.30 9.16 15.36
C LEU A 185 -9.53 7.86 15.61
N LEU A 186 -8.27 7.94 16.07
CA LEU A 186 -7.35 6.80 16.00
C LEU A 186 -7.54 5.83 17.17
N VAL A 187 -7.78 6.33 18.39
CA VAL A 187 -7.84 5.47 19.59
C VAL A 187 -8.91 4.39 19.48
N PRO A 188 -10.16 4.70 19.08
CA PRO A 188 -11.20 3.65 18.95
C PRO A 188 -10.88 2.63 17.86
N VAL A 189 -10.20 3.04 16.78
CA VAL A 189 -9.80 2.13 15.69
C VAL A 189 -8.69 1.20 16.17
N TYR A 190 -7.70 1.71 16.90
CA TYR A 190 -6.63 0.92 17.48
C TYR A 190 -7.14 -0.06 18.54
N ASP A 191 -7.98 0.39 19.46
CA ASP A 191 -8.51 -0.40 20.58
C ASP A 191 -9.45 -1.54 20.12
N TRP A 192 -9.89 -1.53 18.86
CA TRP A 192 -10.66 -2.64 18.27
C TRP A 192 -9.83 -3.92 18.14
N PHE A 193 -8.50 -3.80 17.96
CA PHE A 193 -7.62 -4.94 17.75
C PHE A 193 -7.31 -5.63 19.09
N THR A 194 -7.38 -6.96 19.11
CA THR A 194 -7.10 -7.80 20.27
C THR A 194 -5.84 -8.64 20.10
N GLU A 195 -5.27 -8.67 18.89
CA GLU A 195 -4.07 -9.45 18.54
C GLU A 195 -3.28 -8.74 17.44
N GLY A 196 -2.13 -9.28 17.05
CA GLY A 196 -1.31 -8.74 15.95
C GLY A 196 -0.52 -7.49 16.32
N PHE A 197 -0.35 -7.17 17.61
CA PHE A 197 0.34 -5.95 18.07
C PHE A 197 1.82 -5.86 17.70
N ASN A 198 2.40 -6.93 17.17
CA ASN A 198 3.75 -6.95 16.61
C ASN A 198 3.80 -6.58 15.11
N THR A 199 2.66 -6.46 14.43
CA THR A 199 2.61 -6.03 13.02
C THR A 199 3.03 -4.57 12.87
N HIS A 200 3.54 -4.23 11.68
CA HIS A 200 4.01 -2.87 11.39
C HIS A 200 2.95 -1.82 11.67
N ASP A 201 1.73 -2.00 11.15
CA ASP A 201 0.65 -1.02 11.24
C ASP A 201 0.21 -0.77 12.67
N LEU A 202 0.07 -1.83 13.49
CA LEU A 202 -0.32 -1.69 14.90
C LEU A 202 0.79 -1.07 15.76
N ARG A 203 2.07 -1.33 15.47
CA ARG A 203 3.18 -0.65 16.16
C ARG A 203 3.23 0.84 15.83
N GLU A 204 3.02 1.19 14.56
CA GLU A 204 2.98 2.57 14.12
C GLU A 204 1.80 3.33 14.73
N ALA A 205 0.60 2.73 14.68
CA ALA A 205 -0.59 3.30 15.30
C ALA A 205 -0.42 3.48 16.81
N LYS A 206 0.15 2.46 17.51
CA LYS A 206 0.44 2.55 18.94
C LYS A 206 1.35 3.73 19.27
N THR A 207 2.44 3.89 18.53
CA THR A 207 3.36 5.01 18.74
C THR A 207 2.63 6.35 18.64
N LEU A 208 1.72 6.50 17.67
CA LEU A 208 0.94 7.73 17.53
C LEU A 208 -0.10 7.87 18.66
N VAL A 209 -0.81 6.81 19.04
CA VAL A 209 -1.75 6.80 20.17
C VAL A 209 -1.06 7.24 21.47
N ASP A 210 0.14 6.76 21.72
CA ASP A 210 0.91 7.13 22.92
C ASP A 210 1.33 8.62 22.92
N LEU A 211 1.49 9.23 21.73
CA LEU A 211 1.76 10.66 21.57
C LEU A 211 0.51 11.54 21.64
N LEU A 212 -0.68 10.96 21.51
CA LEU A 212 -1.97 11.66 21.54
C LEU A 212 -2.66 11.57 22.93
N ARG A 213 -2.15 10.74 23.82
CA ARG A 213 -2.62 10.61 25.23
C ARG A 213 -1.96 11.63 26.13
#